data_411fccd532425f245a15293ba55b9f94
#
_entry.id   411fccd532425f245a15293ba55b9f94
#
_cell.length_a   1.000
_cell.length_b   1.000
_cell.length_c   1.000
_cell.angle_alpha   90.00
_cell.angle_beta   90.00
_cell.angle_gamma   90.00
#
_symmetry.space_group_name_H-M   'P 1'
#
loop_
_entity.id
_entity.type
_entity.pdbx_description
1 polymer ?
#
loop_
_entity_poly.entity_id
_entity_poly.type
_entity_poly.pdbx_seq_one_letter_code
_entity_poly.pdbx_strand_id
1 'polypeptide(L)'
;MRFGICTGPENIELLEKLGYDYIELNASKMLTLSEEELESIREKLNASKIKCEAVNVLFPKTMSIIGGTTTEEELKEFLHKVMKIIQFLGAKVAVFGSGKVRKCPEHLELGQGYQELVKKVRLTGEIAAQYGVKIVIEPLSRVETNLINTMSEGAILESDVAHENVGLLSDFYHVMTNHDS
;
A
#
# COMPACT_ATOMS: atom_id res chain seq x y z
N MET A 1 15.19 3.84 16.58
CA MET A 1 14.76 3.55 15.20
C MET A 1 14.22 2.13 15.20
N ARG A 2 13.18 1.82 14.45
CA ARG A 2 12.61 0.48 14.33
C ARG A 2 12.92 -0.06 12.94
N PHE A 3 13.27 -1.34 12.87
CA PHE A 3 13.64 -2.01 11.63
C PHE A 3 12.69 -3.17 11.34
N GLY A 4 12.08 -3.14 10.17
CA GLY A 4 11.21 -4.20 9.67
C GLY A 4 11.72 -4.78 8.36
N ILE A 5 11.12 -5.89 7.94
CA ILE A 5 11.44 -6.53 6.65
C ILE A 5 10.15 -6.83 5.88
N CYS A 6 10.18 -6.52 4.58
CA CYS A 6 9.18 -6.96 3.62
C CYS A 6 9.44 -8.42 3.24
N THR A 7 8.68 -9.35 3.85
CA THR A 7 8.84 -10.79 3.58
C THR A 7 7.53 -11.54 3.85
N GLY A 8 7.54 -12.87 3.63
CA GLY A 8 6.40 -13.71 3.93
C GLY A 8 6.29 -14.11 5.40
N PRO A 9 5.09 -14.55 5.84
CA PRO A 9 4.82 -14.90 7.24
C PRO A 9 5.58 -16.14 7.72
N GLU A 10 6.15 -16.92 6.83
CA GLU A 10 7.04 -18.05 7.14
C GLU A 10 8.33 -17.62 7.84
N ASN A 11 8.71 -16.36 7.73
CA ASN A 11 9.96 -15.83 8.29
C ASN A 11 9.80 -15.15 9.67
N ILE A 12 8.61 -15.16 10.28
CA ILE A 12 8.34 -14.48 11.56
C ILE A 12 9.33 -14.92 12.65
N GLU A 13 9.56 -16.23 12.82
CA GLU A 13 10.49 -16.75 13.82
C GLU A 13 11.95 -16.35 13.53
N LEU A 14 12.33 -16.33 12.25
CA LEU A 14 13.68 -15.92 11.84
C LEU A 14 13.90 -14.43 12.15
N LEU A 15 12.91 -13.58 11.86
CA LEU A 15 12.99 -12.15 12.15
C LEU A 15 13.14 -11.88 13.65
N GLU A 16 12.41 -12.63 14.49
CA GLU A 16 12.54 -12.53 15.94
C GLU A 16 13.95 -12.91 16.41
N LYS A 17 14.52 -14.00 15.89
CA LYS A 17 15.89 -14.44 16.20
C LYS A 17 16.96 -13.43 15.75
N LEU A 18 16.72 -12.75 14.63
CA LEU A 18 17.65 -11.74 14.09
C LEU A 18 17.48 -10.36 14.74
N GLY A 19 16.48 -10.17 15.60
CA GLY A 19 16.26 -8.93 16.35
C GLY A 19 15.60 -7.82 15.56
N TYR A 20 14.80 -8.15 14.54
CA TYR A 20 13.93 -7.18 13.87
C TYR A 20 12.77 -6.77 14.76
N ASP A 21 12.18 -5.61 14.47
CA ASP A 21 11.07 -5.04 15.25
C ASP A 21 9.70 -5.44 14.72
N TYR A 22 9.56 -5.61 13.39
CA TYR A 22 8.28 -5.91 12.73
C TYR A 22 8.45 -6.58 11.37
N ILE A 23 7.35 -7.10 10.83
CA ILE A 23 7.23 -7.61 9.48
C ILE A 23 6.29 -6.73 8.66
N GLU A 24 6.59 -6.53 7.38
CA GLU A 24 5.70 -5.95 6.38
C GLU A 24 5.24 -7.06 5.43
N LEU A 25 3.92 -7.28 5.35
CA LEU A 25 3.32 -8.33 4.54
C LEU A 25 2.78 -7.79 3.21
N ASN A 26 2.71 -8.66 2.21
CA ASN A 26 2.14 -8.32 0.90
C ASN A 26 0.61 -8.47 0.94
N ALA A 27 -0.14 -7.35 0.93
CA ALA A 27 -1.59 -7.33 1.04
C ALA A 27 -2.29 -8.14 -0.08
N SER A 28 -1.82 -8.00 -1.33
CA SER A 28 -2.39 -8.75 -2.46
C SER A 28 -2.21 -10.26 -2.34
N LYS A 29 -1.13 -10.73 -1.71
CA LYS A 29 -0.95 -12.17 -1.40
C LYS A 29 -1.89 -12.61 -0.29
N MET A 30 -2.06 -11.80 0.76
CA MET A 30 -2.97 -12.12 1.86
C MET A 30 -4.42 -12.28 1.39
N LEU A 31 -4.83 -11.53 0.37
CA LEU A 31 -6.16 -11.64 -0.26
C LEU A 31 -6.46 -13.01 -0.92
N THR A 32 -5.43 -13.77 -1.26
CA THR A 32 -5.56 -15.09 -1.92
C THR A 32 -5.64 -16.25 -0.95
N LEU A 33 -5.42 -15.99 0.34
CA LEU A 33 -5.41 -17.01 1.38
C LEU A 33 -6.82 -17.34 1.89
N SER A 34 -6.99 -18.56 2.39
CA SER A 34 -8.20 -18.97 3.09
C SER A 34 -8.28 -18.31 4.49
N GLU A 35 -9.46 -18.38 5.11
CA GLU A 35 -9.64 -17.87 6.48
C GLU A 35 -8.75 -18.64 7.48
N GLU A 36 -8.58 -19.95 7.31
CA GLU A 36 -7.73 -20.80 8.15
C GLU A 36 -6.26 -20.41 8.01
N GLU A 37 -5.81 -20.11 6.78
CA GLU A 37 -4.43 -19.68 6.54
C GLU A 37 -4.17 -18.30 7.17
N LEU A 38 -5.11 -17.36 7.04
CA LEU A 38 -5.01 -16.05 7.67
C LEU A 38 -5.03 -16.15 9.20
N GLU A 39 -5.86 -17.03 9.77
CA GLU A 39 -5.87 -17.27 11.22
C GLU A 39 -4.54 -17.86 11.70
N SER A 40 -3.98 -18.83 10.98
CA SER A 40 -2.65 -19.38 11.28
C SER A 40 -1.54 -18.32 11.30
N ILE A 41 -1.59 -17.37 10.35
CA ILE A 41 -0.65 -16.24 10.32
C ILE A 41 -0.85 -15.35 11.55
N ARG A 42 -2.10 -15.02 11.89
CA ARG A 42 -2.44 -14.20 13.06
C ARG A 42 -1.97 -14.84 14.36
N GLU A 43 -2.17 -16.14 14.50
CA GLU A 43 -1.68 -16.90 15.68
C GLU A 43 -0.16 -16.82 15.81
N LYS A 44 0.60 -16.99 14.71
CA LYS A 44 2.06 -16.82 14.70
C LYS A 44 2.49 -15.42 15.11
N LEU A 45 1.83 -14.38 14.55
CA LEU A 45 2.08 -13.00 14.91
C LEU A 45 1.77 -12.72 16.38
N ASN A 46 0.71 -13.32 16.94
CA ASN A 46 0.33 -13.17 18.34
C ASN A 46 1.34 -13.85 19.28
N ALA A 47 1.84 -15.01 18.90
CA ALA A 47 2.82 -15.78 19.68
C ALA A 47 4.25 -15.18 19.64
N SER A 48 4.57 -14.39 18.61
CA SER A 48 5.89 -13.75 18.43
C SER A 48 5.92 -12.31 18.96
N LYS A 49 7.13 -11.80 19.21
CA LYS A 49 7.36 -10.36 19.42
C LYS A 49 7.21 -9.58 18.13
N ILE A 50 7.47 -10.20 16.98
CA ILE A 50 7.28 -9.61 15.66
C ILE A 50 5.79 -9.41 15.41
N LYS A 51 5.41 -8.17 15.09
CA LYS A 51 4.04 -7.81 14.68
C LYS A 51 4.02 -7.40 13.23
N CYS A 52 2.91 -7.59 12.56
CA CYS A 52 2.66 -6.97 11.26
C CYS A 52 2.28 -5.51 11.50
N GLU A 53 3.17 -4.57 11.18
CA GLU A 53 2.91 -3.14 11.39
C GLU A 53 2.52 -2.44 10.09
N ALA A 54 2.99 -2.95 8.96
CA ALA A 54 2.70 -2.41 7.64
C ALA A 54 2.40 -3.52 6.63
N VAL A 55 1.75 -3.12 5.55
CA VAL A 55 1.57 -3.93 4.35
C VAL A 55 1.93 -3.16 3.10
N ASN A 56 2.51 -3.85 2.13
CA ASN A 56 2.78 -3.32 0.79
C ASN A 56 1.89 -3.98 -0.28
N VAL A 57 2.09 -3.60 -1.55
CA VAL A 57 1.37 -4.14 -2.71
C VAL A 57 -0.14 -4.20 -2.44
N LEU A 58 -0.72 -3.05 -2.07
CA LEU A 58 -2.13 -2.93 -1.69
C LEU A 58 -3.06 -3.48 -2.77
N PHE A 59 -2.77 -3.19 -4.06
CA PHE A 59 -3.61 -3.59 -5.18
C PHE A 59 -2.99 -4.73 -5.99
N PRO A 60 -3.78 -5.73 -6.40
CA PRO A 60 -3.34 -6.76 -7.32
C PRO A 60 -3.09 -6.18 -8.73
N LYS A 61 -2.12 -6.73 -9.45
CA LYS A 61 -1.73 -6.26 -10.80
C LYS A 61 -2.83 -6.34 -11.86
N THR A 62 -3.94 -7.01 -11.55
CA THR A 62 -5.11 -7.15 -12.43
C THR A 62 -6.04 -5.95 -12.38
N MET A 63 -5.88 -5.05 -11.40
CA MET A 63 -6.67 -3.82 -11.31
C MET A 63 -6.02 -2.68 -12.10
N SER A 64 -6.86 -1.76 -12.60
CA SER A 64 -6.44 -0.49 -13.18
C SER A 64 -7.39 0.58 -12.68
N ILE A 65 -6.90 1.45 -11.81
CA ILE A 65 -7.72 2.45 -11.11
C ILE A 65 -7.71 3.83 -11.77
N ILE A 66 -6.83 4.07 -12.76
CA ILE A 66 -6.74 5.32 -13.51
C ILE A 66 -7.09 5.06 -14.96
N GLY A 67 -8.12 5.74 -15.47
CA GLY A 67 -8.59 5.60 -16.87
C GLY A 67 -8.89 4.15 -17.27
N GLY A 68 -9.08 3.27 -16.30
CA GLY A 68 -9.22 1.83 -16.48
C GLY A 68 -10.67 1.35 -16.35
N THR A 69 -10.80 0.04 -16.28
CA THR A 69 -12.10 -0.66 -16.22
C THR A 69 -12.65 -0.83 -14.80
N THR A 70 -11.84 -0.54 -13.77
CA THR A 70 -12.28 -0.67 -12.38
C THR A 70 -13.24 0.46 -12.02
N THR A 71 -14.50 0.13 -11.81
CA THR A 71 -15.52 1.09 -11.36
C THR A 71 -15.25 1.55 -9.92
N GLU A 72 -15.91 2.64 -9.51
CA GLU A 72 -15.76 3.13 -8.13
C GLU A 72 -16.37 2.14 -7.11
N GLU A 73 -17.46 1.49 -7.47
CA GLU A 73 -18.10 0.46 -6.65
C GLU A 73 -17.19 -0.75 -6.45
N GLU A 74 -16.60 -1.28 -7.53
CA GLU A 74 -15.63 -2.38 -7.45
C GLU A 74 -14.42 -2.01 -6.62
N LEU A 75 -13.94 -0.77 -6.74
CA LEU A 75 -12.84 -0.28 -5.93
C LEU A 75 -13.22 -0.20 -4.45
N LYS A 76 -14.42 0.29 -4.11
CA LYS A 76 -14.92 0.34 -2.73
C LYS A 76 -15.04 -1.06 -2.12
N GLU A 77 -15.65 -1.99 -2.83
CA GLU A 77 -15.78 -3.39 -2.39
C GLU A 77 -14.41 -4.03 -2.14
N PHE A 78 -13.49 -3.84 -3.08
CA PHE A 78 -12.11 -4.31 -2.93
C PHE A 78 -11.44 -3.71 -1.70
N LEU A 79 -11.53 -2.39 -1.51
CA LEU A 79 -10.90 -1.69 -0.38
C LEU A 79 -11.46 -2.19 0.95
N HIS A 80 -12.77 -2.36 1.08
CA HIS A 80 -13.36 -2.93 2.29
C HIS A 80 -12.85 -4.35 2.57
N LYS A 81 -12.73 -5.18 1.53
CA LYS A 81 -12.21 -6.54 1.67
C LYS A 81 -10.75 -6.56 2.13
N VAL A 82 -9.88 -5.79 1.47
CA VAL A 82 -8.46 -5.78 1.82
C VAL A 82 -8.20 -5.15 3.18
N MET A 83 -8.91 -4.07 3.54
CA MET A 83 -8.74 -3.39 4.84
C MET A 83 -9.18 -4.28 6.01
N LYS A 84 -10.21 -5.11 5.85
CA LYS A 84 -10.59 -6.14 6.85
C LYS A 84 -9.41 -7.08 7.13
N ILE A 85 -8.75 -7.58 6.08
CA ILE A 85 -7.60 -8.48 6.24
C ILE A 85 -6.42 -7.76 6.89
N ILE A 86 -6.12 -6.53 6.47
CA ILE A 86 -5.04 -5.72 7.05
C ILE A 86 -5.28 -5.49 8.55
N GLN A 87 -6.50 -5.10 8.91
CA GLN A 87 -6.90 -4.91 10.31
C GLN A 87 -6.83 -6.21 11.10
N PHE A 88 -7.29 -7.33 10.53
CA PHE A 88 -7.24 -8.67 11.14
C PHE A 88 -5.82 -9.12 11.45
N LEU A 89 -4.86 -8.82 10.59
CA LEU A 89 -3.43 -9.12 10.80
C LEU A 89 -2.73 -8.11 11.72
N GLY A 90 -3.40 -7.04 12.10
CA GLY A 90 -2.91 -6.04 13.07
C GLY A 90 -2.12 -4.88 12.46
N ALA A 91 -1.93 -4.84 11.13
CA ALA A 91 -1.20 -3.75 10.47
C ALA A 91 -1.94 -2.41 10.58
N LYS A 92 -1.16 -1.34 10.71
CA LYS A 92 -1.64 0.04 10.87
C LYS A 92 -1.30 0.94 9.71
N VAL A 93 -0.43 0.47 8.81
CA VAL A 93 0.01 1.23 7.64
C VAL A 93 -0.15 0.37 6.39
N ALA A 94 -0.69 0.95 5.33
CA ALA A 94 -0.76 0.32 4.00
C ALA A 94 -0.12 1.22 2.95
N VAL A 95 0.83 0.66 2.22
CA VAL A 95 1.60 1.37 1.19
C VAL A 95 0.78 1.46 -0.09
N PHE A 96 0.48 2.69 -0.52
CA PHE A 96 -0.12 3.00 -1.81
C PHE A 96 1.00 3.19 -2.85
N GLY A 97 1.64 2.06 -3.21
CA GLY A 97 2.62 1.97 -4.29
C GLY A 97 1.97 1.48 -5.58
N SER A 98 2.03 0.19 -5.87
CA SER A 98 1.33 -0.53 -6.96
C SER A 98 1.37 0.18 -8.32
N GLY A 99 2.58 0.50 -8.83
CA GLY A 99 2.80 1.40 -9.96
C GLY A 99 1.97 1.11 -11.22
N LYS A 100 1.86 -0.17 -11.62
CA LYS A 100 1.07 -0.57 -12.80
C LYS A 100 -0.42 -0.26 -12.65
N VAL A 101 -0.94 -0.35 -11.43
CA VAL A 101 -2.37 -0.20 -11.13
C VAL A 101 -2.80 1.28 -11.23
N ARG A 102 -1.89 2.20 -10.88
CA ARG A 102 -2.11 3.65 -10.91
C ARG A 102 -1.47 4.35 -12.12
N LYS A 103 -0.95 3.60 -13.10
CA LYS A 103 -0.37 4.17 -14.32
C LYS A 103 -1.46 4.86 -15.13
N CYS A 104 -1.20 6.11 -15.53
CA CYS A 104 -2.06 6.83 -16.48
C CYS A 104 -1.90 6.18 -17.86
N PRO A 105 -2.98 5.69 -18.49
CA PRO A 105 -2.90 5.07 -19.81
C PRO A 105 -2.71 6.13 -20.91
N GLU A 106 -2.18 5.72 -22.07
CA GLU A 106 -1.83 6.64 -23.17
C GLU A 106 -3.02 7.42 -23.76
N HIS A 107 -4.23 6.86 -23.65
CA HIS A 107 -5.44 7.52 -24.15
C HIS A 107 -5.98 8.62 -23.23
N LEU A 108 -5.41 8.79 -22.03
CA LEU A 108 -5.82 9.79 -21.06
C LEU A 108 -4.71 10.83 -20.86
N GLU A 109 -5.10 12.11 -20.84
CA GLU A 109 -4.18 13.18 -20.50
C GLU A 109 -3.63 13.03 -19.07
N LEU A 110 -2.32 13.25 -18.87
CA LEU A 110 -1.68 13.09 -17.55
C LEU A 110 -2.36 13.92 -16.46
N GLY A 111 -2.81 15.15 -16.78
CA GLY A 111 -3.53 15.99 -15.83
C GLY A 111 -4.87 15.38 -15.38
N GLN A 112 -5.59 14.73 -16.29
CA GLN A 112 -6.84 14.02 -15.99
C GLN A 112 -6.53 12.78 -15.12
N GLY A 113 -5.51 12.00 -15.51
CA GLY A 113 -5.05 10.85 -14.71
C GLY A 113 -4.63 11.24 -13.30
N TYR A 114 -3.97 12.38 -13.14
CA TYR A 114 -3.63 12.93 -11.82
C TYR A 114 -4.88 13.28 -10.99
N GLN A 115 -5.87 13.94 -11.59
CA GLN A 115 -7.12 14.27 -10.88
C GLN A 115 -7.91 13.03 -10.47
N GLU A 116 -7.89 11.98 -11.28
CA GLU A 116 -8.45 10.68 -10.91
C GLU A 116 -7.66 10.08 -9.73
N LEU A 117 -6.32 10.13 -9.77
CA LEU A 117 -5.48 9.62 -8.70
C LEU A 117 -5.78 10.30 -7.36
N VAL A 118 -5.90 11.65 -7.34
CA VAL A 118 -6.29 12.40 -6.13
C VAL A 118 -7.58 11.84 -5.53
N LYS A 119 -8.63 11.64 -6.35
CA LYS A 119 -9.92 11.09 -5.89
C LYS A 119 -9.77 9.65 -5.35
N LYS A 120 -9.01 8.81 -6.05
CA LYS A 120 -8.83 7.40 -5.66
C LYS A 120 -8.00 7.25 -4.38
N VAL A 121 -6.96 8.06 -4.20
CA VAL A 121 -6.18 8.08 -2.95
C VAL A 121 -7.03 8.59 -1.78
N ARG A 122 -7.81 9.66 -1.99
CA ARG A 122 -8.75 10.16 -0.96
C ARG A 122 -9.75 9.10 -0.54
N LEU A 123 -10.43 8.46 -1.49
CA LEU A 123 -11.37 7.36 -1.24
C LEU A 123 -10.70 6.21 -0.47
N THR A 124 -9.47 5.86 -0.85
CA THR A 124 -8.70 4.82 -0.16
C THR A 124 -8.42 5.23 1.29
N GLY A 125 -8.03 6.47 1.53
CA GLY A 125 -7.82 7.03 2.88
C GLY A 125 -9.07 7.02 3.74
N GLU A 126 -10.22 7.44 3.18
CA GLU A 126 -11.53 7.46 3.85
C GLU A 126 -11.97 6.05 4.28
N ILE A 127 -11.82 5.07 3.40
CA ILE A 127 -12.18 3.68 3.72
C ILE A 127 -11.20 3.10 4.73
N ALA A 128 -9.88 3.29 4.53
CA ALA A 128 -8.85 2.76 5.42
C ALA A 128 -8.98 3.31 6.86
N ALA A 129 -9.41 4.56 7.02
CA ALA A 129 -9.66 5.18 8.32
C ALA A 129 -10.69 4.41 9.15
N GLN A 130 -11.73 3.84 8.52
CA GLN A 130 -12.77 3.04 9.17
C GLN A 130 -12.20 1.75 9.82
N TYR A 131 -11.03 1.30 9.34
CA TYR A 131 -10.32 0.11 9.83
C TYR A 131 -9.11 0.45 10.70
N GLY A 132 -8.86 1.74 10.97
CA GLY A 132 -7.71 2.23 11.72
C GLY A 132 -6.38 1.96 11.02
N VAL A 133 -6.38 1.99 9.67
CA VAL A 133 -5.21 1.79 8.80
C VAL A 133 -4.88 3.10 8.10
N LYS A 134 -3.66 3.60 8.26
CA LYS A 134 -3.15 4.79 7.55
C LYS A 134 -2.65 4.40 6.15
N ILE A 135 -2.97 5.20 5.16
CA ILE A 135 -2.43 5.07 3.79
C ILE A 135 -1.18 5.93 3.68
N VAL A 136 -0.12 5.39 3.07
CA VAL A 136 1.08 6.15 2.74
C VAL A 136 1.36 6.06 1.25
N ILE A 137 1.43 7.22 0.59
CA ILE A 137 1.77 7.34 -0.83
C ILE A 137 3.25 7.03 -0.99
N GLU A 138 3.59 6.15 -1.90
CA GLU A 138 4.96 5.83 -2.26
C GLU A 138 5.26 6.34 -3.67
N PRO A 139 6.09 7.38 -3.83
CA PRO A 139 6.64 7.74 -5.14
C PRO A 139 7.47 6.59 -5.70
N LEU A 140 7.25 6.22 -6.97
CA LEU A 140 7.88 5.07 -7.59
C LEU A 140 8.78 5.48 -8.76
N SER A 141 9.68 4.59 -9.16
CA SER A 141 10.52 4.81 -10.32
C SER A 141 9.70 5.03 -11.61
N ARG A 142 10.24 5.83 -12.53
CA ARG A 142 9.62 6.11 -13.85
C ARG A 142 9.45 4.86 -14.71
N VAL A 143 10.17 3.78 -14.39
CA VAL A 143 10.01 2.47 -15.03
C VAL A 143 8.69 1.81 -14.63
N GLU A 144 8.22 2.06 -13.42
CA GLU A 144 7.04 1.40 -12.84
C GLU A 144 5.74 2.15 -13.11
N THR A 145 5.81 3.49 -13.10
CA THR A 145 4.63 4.34 -13.30
C THR A 145 5.02 5.67 -13.95
N ASN A 146 4.06 6.34 -14.56
CA ASN A 146 4.21 7.70 -15.11
C ASN A 146 3.52 8.77 -14.25
N LEU A 147 3.03 8.40 -13.06
CA LEU A 147 2.45 9.32 -12.08
C LEU A 147 3.15 9.18 -10.73
N ILE A 148 3.57 10.31 -10.14
CA ILE A 148 4.19 10.40 -8.83
C ILE A 148 5.51 9.61 -8.76
N ASN A 149 6.55 10.26 -9.24
CA ASN A 149 7.89 9.69 -9.33
C ASN A 149 8.90 10.33 -8.37
N THR A 150 8.62 11.52 -7.84
CA THR A 150 9.49 12.21 -6.90
C THR A 150 8.81 12.44 -5.55
N MET A 151 9.61 12.69 -4.52
CA MET A 151 9.10 13.06 -3.19
C MET A 151 8.28 14.36 -3.25
N SER A 152 8.71 15.31 -4.08
CA SER A 152 7.98 16.57 -4.31
C SER A 152 6.61 16.32 -4.95
N GLU A 153 6.52 15.47 -5.97
CA GLU A 153 5.23 15.07 -6.57
C GLU A 153 4.35 14.34 -5.56
N GLY A 154 4.94 13.48 -4.72
CA GLY A 154 4.22 12.80 -3.64
C GLY A 154 3.65 13.78 -2.61
N ALA A 155 4.42 14.79 -2.20
CA ALA A 155 3.98 15.82 -1.26
C ALA A 155 2.85 16.70 -1.85
N ILE A 156 2.91 17.02 -3.14
CA ILE A 156 1.83 17.72 -3.83
C ILE A 156 0.56 16.86 -3.83
N LEU A 157 0.67 15.57 -4.18
CA LEU A 157 -0.47 14.66 -4.15
C LEU A 157 -1.07 14.53 -2.75
N GLU A 158 -0.25 14.39 -1.70
CA GLU A 158 -0.72 14.35 -0.31
C GLU A 158 -1.51 15.61 0.04
N SER A 159 -0.99 16.78 -0.33
CA SER A 159 -1.64 18.08 -0.14
C SER A 159 -2.97 18.18 -0.88
N ASP A 160 -3.03 17.74 -2.14
CA ASP A 160 -4.24 17.80 -2.96
C ASP A 160 -5.30 16.79 -2.51
N VAL A 161 -4.87 15.63 -2.01
CA VAL A 161 -5.73 14.63 -1.37
C VAL A 161 -6.39 15.22 -0.12
N ALA A 162 -5.68 16.02 0.66
CA ALA A 162 -6.17 16.74 1.84
C ALA A 162 -6.97 15.84 2.80
N HIS A 163 -6.40 14.70 3.21
CA HIS A 163 -7.04 13.75 4.11
C HIS A 163 -6.05 13.30 5.20
N GLU A 164 -6.42 13.48 6.49
CA GLU A 164 -5.54 13.22 7.64
C GLU A 164 -5.00 11.77 7.72
N ASN A 165 -5.76 10.82 7.18
CA ASN A 165 -5.38 9.40 7.16
C ASN A 165 -4.50 9.03 5.97
N VAL A 166 -4.03 10.00 5.19
CA VAL A 166 -3.09 9.82 4.08
C VAL A 166 -1.77 10.51 4.44
N GLY A 167 -0.67 9.91 4.11
CA GLY A 167 0.67 10.43 4.33
C GLY A 167 1.60 10.03 3.20
N LEU A 168 2.88 10.33 3.35
CA LEU A 168 3.93 10.08 2.36
C LEU A 168 4.96 9.10 2.91
N LEU A 169 5.48 8.21 2.06
CA LEU A 169 6.57 7.29 2.32
C LEU A 169 7.73 7.59 1.39
N SER A 170 8.94 7.52 1.89
CA SER A 170 10.16 7.60 1.08
C SER A 170 10.79 6.22 0.98
N ASP A 171 10.84 5.67 -0.23
CA ASP A 171 11.66 4.49 -0.55
C ASP A 171 12.98 4.95 -1.17
N PHE A 172 14.07 4.62 -0.50
CA PHE A 172 15.41 5.02 -0.91
C PHE A 172 15.80 4.48 -2.30
N TYR A 173 15.33 3.27 -2.66
CA TYR A 173 15.55 2.72 -3.99
C TYR A 173 14.94 3.62 -5.08
N HIS A 174 13.70 4.07 -4.89
CA HIS A 174 13.03 4.93 -5.85
C HIS A 174 13.64 6.33 -5.93
N VAL A 175 14.00 6.89 -4.77
CA VAL A 175 14.72 8.19 -4.70
C VAL A 175 16.01 8.13 -5.49
N MET A 176 16.83 7.11 -5.26
CA MET A 176 18.10 6.94 -5.99
C MET A 176 17.92 6.67 -7.47
N THR A 177 16.95 5.83 -7.84
CA THR A 177 16.68 5.46 -9.24
C THR A 177 16.17 6.64 -10.07
N ASN A 178 15.39 7.53 -9.46
CA ASN A 178 14.87 8.73 -10.11
C ASN A 178 15.83 9.92 -10.04
N HIS A 179 16.98 9.80 -9.39
CA HIS A 179 17.88 10.92 -9.10
C HIS A 179 17.16 12.08 -8.38
N ASP A 180 16.23 11.75 -7.50
CA ASP A 180 15.46 12.69 -6.68
C ASP A 180 16.35 13.22 -5.55
N SER A 181 16.28 14.52 -5.26
CA SER A 181 17.17 15.20 -4.30
C SER A 181 16.40 15.96 -3.24
#